data_0eb84b7e0107ab6526aef67edae6de96
#
_entry.id   0eb84b7e0107ab6526aef67edae6de96
#
_cell.length_a   1.000
_cell.length_b   1.000
_cell.length_c   1.000
_cell.angle_alpha   90.00
_cell.angle_beta   90.00
_cell.angle_gamma   90.00
#
_symmetry.space_group_name_H-M   'P 1'
#
loop_
_entity.id
_entity.type
_entity.pdbx_description
1 polymer ?
#
loop_
_entity_poly.entity_id
_entity_poly.type
_entity_poly.pdbx_seq_one_letter_code
_entity_poly.pdbx_strand_id
1 'polypeptide(L)'
;KAGDLLFQIDPAPLKAAVSRAEGELARNRAVLFEAQARVRRYEPLVKIQAVSQQDFDTATADLRSAEAATRSAQADLETARLNLGYASVTAPISGRIGRALVTEGALVGQGEATLMARIQQLDPIYADFTQTAAEALRLRDALKKGTLAAGDSQALTLRVEGTPYERQGALQFADVAVDRGTGQIALRGKFANPDGVLLPGMYVRVRTPQGIDNQAILVPQRAVRRSGDGSAQVMVVGADERAEARSVGTGVMQGSRWQITEGLEPGDRVIVGGLAAVQPGVKIVPKPDGAQAQAQSSAPQQ
;
A
#
# COMPACT_ATOMS: atom_id res chain seq x y z
N LYS A 1 15.66 8.38 -12.35
CA LYS A 1 15.22 7.00 -12.64
C LYS A 1 16.09 6.02 -11.88
N ALA A 2 15.64 4.78 -11.68
CA ALA A 2 16.51 3.73 -11.18
C ALA A 2 17.73 3.57 -12.10
N GLY A 3 18.94 3.43 -11.51
CA GLY A 3 20.20 3.34 -12.24
C GLY A 3 20.89 4.68 -12.53
N ASP A 4 20.20 5.82 -12.37
CA ASP A 4 20.82 7.14 -12.57
C ASP A 4 21.96 7.35 -11.56
N LEU A 5 23.11 7.87 -12.02
CA LEU A 5 24.24 8.21 -11.14
C LEU A 5 23.89 9.42 -10.27
N LEU A 6 24.04 9.27 -8.96
CA LEU A 6 23.74 10.31 -7.98
C LEU A 6 24.97 10.94 -7.35
N PHE A 7 25.93 10.09 -6.98
CA PHE A 7 27.18 10.53 -6.36
C PHE A 7 28.35 9.71 -6.91
N GLN A 8 29.51 10.33 -6.95
CA GLN A 8 30.76 9.67 -7.32
C GLN A 8 31.71 9.76 -6.13
N ILE A 9 32.06 8.62 -5.57
CA ILE A 9 33.13 8.50 -4.57
C ILE A 9 34.45 8.43 -5.32
N ASP A 10 35.55 8.95 -4.76
CA ASP A 10 36.87 8.89 -5.38
C ASP A 10 37.23 7.44 -5.76
N PRO A 11 37.31 7.10 -7.04
CA PRO A 11 37.60 5.75 -7.49
C PRO A 11 39.09 5.40 -7.52
N ALA A 12 39.99 6.37 -7.27
CA ALA A 12 41.43 6.16 -7.47
C ALA A 12 42.02 5.03 -6.58
N PRO A 13 41.72 4.95 -5.26
CA PRO A 13 42.22 3.85 -4.41
C PRO A 13 41.64 2.49 -4.87
N LEU A 14 40.37 2.46 -5.31
CA LEU A 14 39.69 1.25 -5.72
C LEU A 14 40.19 0.76 -7.08
N LYS A 15 40.47 1.66 -8.02
CA LYS A 15 41.14 1.32 -9.29
C LYS A 15 42.51 0.71 -9.05
N ALA A 16 43.29 1.25 -8.14
CA ALA A 16 44.61 0.70 -7.76
C ALA A 16 44.46 -0.71 -7.16
N ALA A 17 43.42 -0.97 -6.35
CA ALA A 17 43.13 -2.30 -5.83
C ALA A 17 42.78 -3.31 -6.93
N VAL A 18 41.97 -2.90 -7.93
CA VAL A 18 41.65 -3.73 -9.10
C VAL A 18 42.93 -4.07 -9.87
N SER A 19 43.79 -3.07 -10.18
CA SER A 19 45.03 -3.31 -10.92
C SER A 19 45.97 -4.26 -10.16
N ARG A 20 46.02 -4.18 -8.82
CA ARG A 20 46.80 -5.11 -7.98
C ARG A 20 46.27 -6.54 -8.08
N ALA A 21 44.95 -6.72 -8.00
CA ALA A 21 44.31 -8.03 -8.09
C ALA A 21 44.47 -8.63 -9.50
N GLU A 22 44.44 -7.81 -10.57
CA GLU A 22 44.72 -8.23 -11.94
C GLU A 22 46.15 -8.73 -12.11
N GLY A 23 47.13 -8.03 -11.48
CA GLY A 23 48.53 -8.48 -11.50
C GLY A 23 48.70 -9.81 -10.76
N GLU A 24 48.06 -9.99 -9.61
CA GLU A 24 48.12 -11.24 -8.85
C GLU A 24 47.47 -12.40 -9.59
N LEU A 25 46.33 -12.19 -10.25
CA LEU A 25 45.72 -13.19 -11.10
C LEU A 25 46.59 -13.57 -12.27
N ALA A 26 47.23 -12.59 -12.94
CA ALA A 26 48.17 -12.85 -14.03
C ALA A 26 49.38 -13.71 -13.55
N ARG A 27 49.93 -13.43 -12.40
CA ARG A 27 50.96 -14.23 -11.77
C ARG A 27 50.55 -15.68 -11.52
N ASN A 28 49.38 -15.88 -10.92
CA ASN A 28 48.87 -17.22 -10.62
C ASN A 28 48.53 -18.00 -11.91
N ARG A 29 48.06 -17.33 -12.95
CA ARG A 29 47.86 -17.95 -14.29
C ARG A 29 49.15 -18.42 -14.91
N ALA A 30 50.26 -17.69 -14.76
CA ALA A 30 51.56 -18.12 -15.27
C ALA A 30 52.04 -19.38 -14.52
N VAL A 31 51.89 -19.44 -13.20
CA VAL A 31 52.23 -20.65 -12.40
C VAL A 31 51.37 -21.85 -12.83
N LEU A 32 50.07 -21.61 -13.02
CA LEU A 32 49.13 -22.65 -13.52
C LEU A 32 49.55 -23.17 -14.87
N PHE A 33 49.91 -22.29 -15.81
CA PHE A 33 50.38 -22.68 -17.14
C PHE A 33 51.65 -23.58 -17.07
N GLU A 34 52.61 -23.21 -16.20
CA GLU A 34 53.82 -24.01 -15.98
C GLU A 34 53.50 -25.39 -15.39
N ALA A 35 52.63 -25.46 -14.34
CA ALA A 35 52.20 -26.72 -13.76
C ALA A 35 51.46 -27.63 -14.77
N GLN A 36 50.54 -27.05 -15.55
CA GLN A 36 49.91 -27.79 -16.64
C GLN A 36 50.88 -28.34 -17.69
N ALA A 37 51.87 -27.54 -18.07
CA ALA A 37 52.90 -27.97 -19.01
C ALA A 37 53.78 -29.08 -18.46
N ARG A 38 54.07 -29.07 -17.14
CA ARG A 38 54.82 -30.10 -16.43
C ARG A 38 54.06 -31.44 -16.40
N VAL A 39 52.82 -31.42 -16.01
CA VAL A 39 51.94 -32.61 -15.98
C VAL A 39 51.78 -33.21 -17.38
N ARG A 40 51.47 -32.38 -18.40
CA ARG A 40 51.40 -32.83 -19.80
C ARG A 40 52.67 -33.50 -20.32
N ARG A 41 53.82 -33.04 -19.84
CA ARG A 41 55.13 -33.61 -20.17
C ARG A 41 55.40 -34.96 -19.48
N TYR A 42 54.99 -35.07 -18.22
CA TYR A 42 55.19 -36.25 -17.37
C TYR A 42 54.24 -37.39 -17.69
N GLU A 43 53.02 -37.09 -18.11
CA GLU A 43 51.98 -38.08 -18.42
C GLU A 43 52.42 -39.19 -19.41
N PRO A 44 53.05 -38.91 -20.57
CA PRO A 44 53.57 -39.96 -21.43
C PRO A 44 54.82 -40.64 -20.86
N LEU A 45 55.64 -39.91 -20.08
CA LEU A 45 56.92 -40.43 -19.57
C LEU A 45 56.74 -41.43 -18.43
N VAL A 46 55.73 -41.26 -17.60
CA VAL A 46 55.39 -42.20 -16.51
C VAL A 46 54.93 -43.55 -17.11
N LYS A 47 54.23 -43.54 -18.22
CA LYS A 47 53.74 -44.76 -18.89
C LYS A 47 54.90 -45.66 -19.38
N ILE A 48 56.04 -45.06 -19.77
CA ILE A 48 57.23 -45.77 -20.20
C ILE A 48 58.32 -45.87 -19.08
N GLN A 49 57.93 -45.56 -17.82
CA GLN A 49 58.80 -45.59 -16.64
C GLN A 49 60.05 -44.67 -16.74
N ALA A 50 60.03 -43.64 -17.57
CA ALA A 50 61.08 -42.66 -17.72
C ALA A 50 61.08 -41.59 -16.64
N VAL A 51 59.94 -41.46 -15.87
CA VAL A 51 59.74 -40.62 -14.71
C VAL A 51 59.06 -41.46 -13.63
N SER A 52 59.38 -41.22 -12.34
CA SER A 52 58.80 -41.96 -11.23
C SER A 52 57.31 -41.61 -11.04
N GLN A 53 56.52 -42.58 -10.56
CA GLN A 53 55.11 -42.31 -10.21
C GLN A 53 55.00 -41.19 -9.17
N GLN A 54 55.91 -41.13 -8.19
CA GLN A 54 55.98 -40.08 -7.17
C GLN A 54 56.14 -38.68 -7.78
N ASP A 55 57.01 -38.53 -8.79
CA ASP A 55 57.21 -37.24 -9.47
C ASP A 55 55.97 -36.79 -10.25
N PHE A 56 55.27 -37.73 -10.88
CA PHE A 56 54.03 -37.45 -11.58
C PHE A 56 52.89 -37.04 -10.58
N ASP A 57 52.78 -37.77 -9.47
CA ASP A 57 51.78 -37.46 -8.43
C ASP A 57 52.08 -36.09 -7.79
N THR A 58 53.36 -35.74 -7.58
CA THR A 58 53.74 -34.41 -7.10
C THR A 58 53.41 -33.33 -8.12
N ALA A 59 53.71 -33.52 -9.40
CA ALA A 59 53.34 -32.56 -10.46
C ALA A 59 51.83 -32.37 -10.56
N THR A 60 51.06 -33.44 -10.33
CA THR A 60 49.59 -33.40 -10.36
C THR A 60 49.05 -32.65 -9.13
N ALA A 61 49.68 -32.81 -7.95
CA ALA A 61 49.33 -32.05 -6.74
C ALA A 61 49.65 -30.55 -6.90
N ASP A 62 50.81 -30.22 -7.48
CA ASP A 62 51.21 -28.84 -7.83
C ASP A 62 50.21 -28.20 -8.76
N LEU A 63 49.75 -28.93 -9.78
CA LEU A 63 48.72 -28.44 -10.72
C LEU A 63 47.42 -28.12 -10.00
N ARG A 64 46.91 -28.99 -9.13
CA ARG A 64 45.67 -28.74 -8.34
C ARG A 64 45.84 -27.53 -7.41
N SER A 65 47.00 -27.36 -6.82
CA SER A 65 47.34 -26.21 -5.99
C SER A 65 47.33 -24.92 -6.82
N ALA A 66 47.95 -24.89 -8.00
CA ALA A 66 47.95 -23.75 -8.90
C ALA A 66 46.55 -23.40 -9.43
N GLU A 67 45.74 -24.41 -9.71
CA GLU A 67 44.31 -24.22 -10.07
C GLU A 67 43.52 -23.55 -8.92
N ALA A 68 43.71 -24.02 -7.69
CA ALA A 68 43.06 -23.45 -6.51
C ALA A 68 43.53 -22.01 -6.29
N ALA A 69 44.80 -21.70 -6.38
CA ALA A 69 45.35 -20.37 -6.26
C ALA A 69 44.82 -19.41 -7.34
N THR A 70 44.70 -19.89 -8.58
CA THR A 70 44.11 -19.10 -9.67
C THR A 70 42.66 -18.77 -9.44
N ARG A 71 41.86 -19.73 -8.93
CA ARG A 71 40.45 -19.48 -8.56
C ARG A 71 40.32 -18.47 -7.43
N SER A 72 41.20 -18.55 -6.40
CA SER A 72 41.23 -17.56 -5.33
C SER A 72 41.55 -16.16 -5.85
N ALA A 73 42.61 -16.00 -6.64
CA ALA A 73 42.97 -14.71 -7.23
C ALA A 73 41.88 -14.14 -8.16
N GLN A 74 41.12 -15.01 -8.84
CA GLN A 74 39.96 -14.59 -9.63
C GLN A 74 38.83 -14.01 -8.73
N ALA A 75 38.53 -14.66 -7.62
CA ALA A 75 37.54 -14.18 -6.67
C ALA A 75 37.97 -12.83 -6.02
N ASP A 76 39.26 -12.68 -5.73
CA ASP A 76 39.82 -11.42 -5.20
C ASP A 76 39.67 -10.28 -6.22
N LEU A 77 39.90 -10.56 -7.51
CA LEU A 77 39.67 -9.56 -8.57
C LEU A 77 38.19 -9.19 -8.71
N GLU A 78 37.29 -10.15 -8.64
CA GLU A 78 35.85 -9.90 -8.67
C GLU A 78 35.42 -9.02 -7.48
N THR A 79 35.93 -9.31 -6.29
CA THR A 79 35.70 -8.49 -5.09
C THR A 79 36.21 -7.06 -5.27
N ALA A 80 37.42 -6.88 -5.81
CA ALA A 80 37.97 -5.55 -6.08
C ALA A 80 37.12 -4.77 -7.11
N ARG A 81 36.62 -5.45 -8.15
CA ARG A 81 35.73 -4.84 -9.16
C ARG A 81 34.37 -4.44 -8.59
N LEU A 82 33.80 -5.28 -7.73
CA LEU A 82 32.54 -4.93 -7.02
C LEU A 82 32.72 -3.68 -6.17
N ASN A 83 33.81 -3.61 -5.41
CA ASN A 83 34.11 -2.43 -4.60
C ASN A 83 34.31 -1.17 -5.45
N LEU A 84 34.97 -1.29 -6.61
CA LEU A 84 35.06 -0.17 -7.57
C LEU A 84 33.67 0.25 -8.09
N GLY A 85 32.76 -0.70 -8.32
CA GLY A 85 31.39 -0.43 -8.71
C GLY A 85 30.63 0.41 -7.68
N TYR A 86 30.88 0.17 -6.38
CA TYR A 86 30.27 0.93 -5.29
C TYR A 86 30.76 2.38 -5.19
N ALA A 87 31.85 2.73 -5.85
CA ALA A 87 32.26 4.13 -5.95
C ALA A 87 31.28 4.98 -6.77
N SER A 88 30.49 4.36 -7.62
CA SER A 88 29.42 5.00 -8.38
C SER A 88 28.08 4.71 -7.72
N VAL A 89 27.62 5.65 -6.90
CA VAL A 89 26.36 5.52 -6.17
C VAL A 89 25.19 5.85 -7.08
N THR A 90 24.42 4.84 -7.46
CA THR A 90 23.27 4.98 -8.35
C THR A 90 21.95 4.91 -7.60
N ALA A 91 20.89 5.44 -8.20
CA ALA A 91 19.55 5.38 -7.65
C ALA A 91 19.01 3.93 -7.62
N PRO A 92 18.70 3.35 -6.44
CA PRO A 92 18.17 1.99 -6.34
C PRO A 92 16.72 1.88 -6.80
N ILE A 93 15.97 2.97 -6.77
CA ILE A 93 14.56 3.06 -7.19
C ILE A 93 14.33 4.31 -8.02
N SER A 94 13.29 4.29 -8.86
CA SER A 94 12.79 5.50 -9.50
C SER A 94 11.95 6.30 -8.51
N GLY A 95 12.12 7.64 -8.51
CA GLY A 95 11.40 8.51 -7.57
C GLY A 95 11.94 9.92 -7.59
N ARG A 96 11.53 10.72 -6.61
CA ARG A 96 12.04 12.07 -6.41
C ARG A 96 13.16 12.05 -5.38
N ILE A 97 14.33 12.55 -5.77
CA ILE A 97 15.45 12.71 -4.85
C ILE A 97 15.28 14.01 -4.03
N GLY A 98 15.56 13.92 -2.73
CA GLY A 98 15.63 15.07 -1.84
C GLY A 98 16.96 15.82 -1.95
N ARG A 99 17.21 16.69 -0.97
CA ARG A 99 18.49 17.41 -0.87
C ARG A 99 19.65 16.43 -0.59
N ALA A 100 20.84 16.73 -1.07
CA ALA A 100 22.05 16.09 -0.62
C ALA A 100 22.27 16.37 0.89
N LEU A 101 22.64 15.32 1.62
CA LEU A 101 22.89 15.38 3.06
C LEU A 101 24.41 15.38 3.37
N VAL A 102 25.22 15.25 2.33
CA VAL A 102 26.68 15.32 2.36
C VAL A 102 27.15 16.40 1.42
N THR A 103 28.30 17.01 1.74
CA THR A 103 28.97 18.01 0.89
C THR A 103 30.03 17.35 0.03
N GLU A 104 30.41 17.98 -1.06
CA GLU A 104 31.56 17.54 -1.86
C GLU A 104 32.84 17.52 -1.01
N GLY A 105 33.65 16.49 -1.16
CA GLY A 105 34.84 16.27 -0.35
C GLY A 105 34.60 15.62 1.03
N ALA A 106 33.36 15.39 1.42
CA ALA A 106 33.06 14.70 2.67
C ALA A 106 33.49 13.23 2.60
N LEU A 107 34.02 12.73 3.70
CA LEU A 107 34.35 11.32 3.87
C LEU A 107 33.07 10.52 4.13
N VAL A 108 32.85 9.47 3.33
CA VAL A 108 31.66 8.61 3.43
C VAL A 108 32.06 7.14 3.57
N GLY A 109 31.25 6.36 4.29
CA GLY A 109 31.38 4.89 4.33
C GLY A 109 32.52 4.35 5.20
N GLN A 110 33.12 5.12 6.09
CA GLN A 110 34.07 4.60 7.08
C GLN A 110 33.36 4.09 8.33
N GLY A 111 33.19 2.76 8.41
CA GLY A 111 32.67 2.08 9.60
C GLY A 111 31.15 2.01 9.67
N GLU A 112 30.43 3.10 9.38
CA GLU A 112 28.96 3.16 9.38
C GLU A 112 28.42 3.65 8.04
N ALA A 113 27.19 3.23 7.73
CA ALA A 113 26.52 3.65 6.51
C ALA A 113 26.20 5.16 6.57
N THR A 114 26.74 5.94 5.64
CA THR A 114 26.50 7.38 5.56
C THR A 114 25.26 7.64 4.68
N LEU A 115 24.23 8.30 5.26
CA LEU A 115 23.06 8.71 4.51
C LEU A 115 23.41 9.91 3.62
N MET A 116 23.47 9.70 2.31
CA MET A 116 23.87 10.72 1.32
C MET A 116 22.68 11.49 0.74
N ALA A 117 21.58 10.82 0.46
CA ALA A 117 20.33 11.42 0.01
C ALA A 117 19.16 10.47 0.28
N ARG A 118 17.95 10.99 0.23
CA ARG A 118 16.72 10.19 0.32
C ARG A 118 15.96 10.23 -0.99
N ILE A 119 15.62 9.07 -1.52
CA ILE A 119 14.76 8.94 -2.69
C ILE A 119 13.39 8.47 -2.20
N GLN A 120 12.34 9.14 -2.66
CA GLN A 120 10.96 8.81 -2.33
C GLN A 120 10.20 8.48 -3.61
N GLN A 121 9.59 7.31 -3.64
CA GLN A 121 8.65 6.95 -4.69
C GLN A 121 7.33 7.66 -4.41
N LEU A 122 6.89 8.49 -5.35
CA LEU A 122 5.65 9.26 -5.22
C LEU A 122 4.48 8.64 -5.96
N ASP A 123 4.73 7.78 -6.94
CA ASP A 123 3.70 7.05 -7.68
C ASP A 123 4.09 5.56 -7.81
N PRO A 124 3.25 4.64 -7.30
CA PRO A 124 2.09 4.90 -6.46
C PRO A 124 2.47 5.41 -5.06
N ILE A 125 1.56 6.15 -4.40
CA ILE A 125 1.70 6.58 -3.02
C ILE A 125 0.82 5.73 -2.10
N TYR A 126 1.25 5.58 -0.85
CA TYR A 126 0.53 4.82 0.16
C TYR A 126 -0.03 5.75 1.23
N ALA A 127 -1.26 5.48 1.66
CA ALA A 127 -1.86 6.10 2.83
C ALA A 127 -2.07 5.05 3.92
N ASP A 128 -1.53 5.32 5.10
CA ASP A 128 -1.73 4.52 6.29
C ASP A 128 -2.86 5.13 7.12
N PHE A 129 -3.85 4.34 7.46
CA PHE A 129 -4.99 4.75 8.27
C PHE A 129 -5.41 3.62 9.19
N THR A 130 -6.23 3.93 10.18
CA THR A 130 -6.64 2.95 11.18
C THR A 130 -8.16 2.82 11.23
N GLN A 131 -8.63 1.63 11.60
CA GLN A 131 -10.03 1.31 11.84
C GLN A 131 -10.16 0.63 13.21
N THR A 132 -11.24 0.88 13.92
CA THR A 132 -11.47 0.18 15.19
C THR A 132 -11.79 -1.30 14.96
N ALA A 133 -11.27 -2.17 15.81
CA ALA A 133 -11.55 -3.61 15.73
C ALA A 133 -13.05 -3.91 15.85
N ALA A 134 -13.79 -3.11 16.64
CA ALA A 134 -15.23 -3.23 16.80
C ALA A 134 -15.99 -2.97 15.48
N GLU A 135 -15.60 -1.94 14.71
CA GLU A 135 -16.20 -1.67 13.39
C GLU A 135 -15.89 -2.77 12.39
N ALA A 136 -14.64 -3.24 12.35
CA ALA A 136 -14.24 -4.34 11.47
C ALA A 136 -15.05 -5.62 11.77
N LEU A 137 -15.28 -5.94 13.06
CA LEU A 137 -16.09 -7.08 13.47
C LEU A 137 -17.57 -6.91 13.09
N ARG A 138 -18.15 -5.71 13.33
CA ARG A 138 -19.55 -5.42 12.94
C ARG A 138 -19.75 -5.56 11.43
N LEU A 139 -18.82 -5.04 10.64
CA LEU A 139 -18.87 -5.17 9.19
C LEU A 139 -18.82 -6.63 8.75
N ARG A 140 -17.92 -7.41 9.32
CA ARG A 140 -17.81 -8.84 9.04
C ARG A 140 -19.09 -9.60 9.39
N ASP A 141 -19.69 -9.29 10.52
CA ASP A 141 -20.92 -9.94 10.99
C ASP A 141 -22.12 -9.54 10.10
N ALA A 142 -22.22 -8.27 9.68
CA ALA A 142 -23.26 -7.79 8.78
C ALA A 142 -23.15 -8.45 7.39
N LEU A 143 -21.94 -8.60 6.86
CA LEU A 143 -21.69 -9.34 5.60
C LEU A 143 -22.04 -10.82 5.72
N LYS A 144 -21.71 -11.48 6.84
CA LYS A 144 -22.07 -12.89 7.08
C LYS A 144 -23.58 -13.11 7.20
N LYS A 145 -24.28 -12.17 7.82
CA LYS A 145 -25.76 -12.22 7.95
C LYS A 145 -26.49 -11.84 6.67
N GLY A 146 -25.78 -11.39 5.62
CA GLY A 146 -26.39 -10.96 4.36
C GLY A 146 -27.19 -9.66 4.46
N THR A 147 -27.07 -8.92 5.58
CA THR A 147 -27.72 -7.61 5.74
C THR A 147 -27.01 -6.52 4.94
N LEU A 148 -25.74 -6.74 4.59
CA LEU A 148 -24.98 -5.90 3.68
C LEU A 148 -24.56 -6.74 2.47
N ALA A 149 -24.84 -6.25 1.27
CA ALA A 149 -24.19 -6.77 0.08
C ALA A 149 -22.72 -6.32 0.08
N ALA A 150 -21.81 -7.24 -0.26
CA ALA A 150 -20.41 -6.87 -0.44
C ALA A 150 -20.35 -5.86 -1.58
N GLY A 151 -20.09 -4.60 -1.26
CA GLY A 151 -19.64 -3.61 -2.22
C GLY A 151 -18.21 -3.92 -2.64
N ASP A 152 -17.64 -3.10 -3.51
CA ASP A 152 -16.20 -3.15 -3.77
C ASP A 152 -15.45 -2.70 -2.50
N SER A 153 -15.29 -3.64 -1.56
CA SER A 153 -14.65 -3.40 -0.26
C SER A 153 -13.16 -3.03 -0.39
N GLN A 154 -12.61 -3.14 -1.58
CA GLN A 154 -11.24 -2.74 -1.88
C GLN A 154 -11.16 -1.30 -2.42
N ALA A 155 -12.26 -0.73 -2.90
CA ALA A 155 -12.28 0.64 -3.39
C ALA A 155 -12.15 1.64 -2.24
N LEU A 156 -11.14 2.48 -2.29
CA LEU A 156 -10.90 3.55 -1.32
C LEU A 156 -11.01 4.91 -2.02
N THR A 157 -11.52 5.90 -1.32
CA THR A 157 -11.46 7.30 -1.77
C THR A 157 -10.63 8.11 -0.80
N LEU A 158 -9.50 8.64 -1.27
CA LEU A 158 -8.63 9.54 -0.52
C LEU A 158 -9.03 10.99 -0.84
N ARG A 159 -9.16 11.81 0.20
CA ARG A 159 -9.39 13.24 0.10
C ARG A 159 -8.34 14.00 0.90
N VAL A 160 -7.76 15.03 0.30
CA VAL A 160 -6.87 15.96 1.00
C VAL A 160 -7.73 17.00 1.72
N GLU A 161 -7.54 17.14 3.03
CA GLU A 161 -8.35 18.04 3.85
C GLU A 161 -8.13 19.50 3.43
N GLY A 162 -9.23 20.28 3.37
CA GLY A 162 -9.19 21.69 2.93
C GLY A 162 -9.10 21.90 1.42
N THR A 163 -9.10 20.83 0.62
CA THR A 163 -9.04 20.93 -0.85
C THR A 163 -10.14 20.09 -1.50
N PRO A 164 -10.52 20.37 -2.75
CA PRO A 164 -11.44 19.50 -3.52
C PRO A 164 -10.73 18.27 -4.11
N TYR A 165 -9.45 18.04 -3.79
CA TYR A 165 -8.69 16.96 -4.38
C TYR A 165 -9.11 15.61 -3.80
N GLU A 166 -9.57 14.73 -4.70
CA GLU A 166 -9.95 13.36 -4.38
C GLU A 166 -9.26 12.39 -5.35
N ARG A 167 -8.87 11.22 -4.84
CA ARG A 167 -8.32 10.11 -5.63
C ARG A 167 -8.92 8.79 -5.19
N GLN A 168 -9.20 7.96 -6.15
CA GLN A 168 -9.59 6.58 -5.90
C GLN A 168 -8.32 5.70 -5.80
N GLY A 169 -8.41 4.70 -4.95
CA GLY A 169 -7.35 3.74 -4.71
C GLY A 169 -7.93 2.41 -4.26
N ALA A 170 -7.05 1.50 -3.91
CA ALA A 170 -7.42 0.17 -3.45
C ALA A 170 -6.77 -0.16 -2.10
N LEU A 171 -7.49 -0.91 -1.28
CA LEU A 171 -6.93 -1.47 -0.05
C LEU A 171 -5.85 -2.49 -0.44
N GLN A 172 -4.63 -2.27 0.01
CA GLN A 172 -3.51 -3.15 -0.26
C GLN A 172 -3.26 -4.13 0.88
N PHE A 173 -3.40 -3.65 2.11
CA PHE A 173 -3.08 -4.42 3.30
C PHE A 173 -4.00 -4.04 4.46
N ALA A 174 -4.43 -5.04 5.21
CA ALA A 174 -5.08 -4.90 6.51
C ALA A 174 -4.32 -5.76 7.50
N ASP A 175 -3.86 -5.18 8.61
CA ASP A 175 -3.17 -5.91 9.65
C ASP A 175 -4.12 -6.91 10.31
N VAL A 176 -3.58 -8.05 10.71
CA VAL A 176 -4.31 -9.06 11.49
C VAL A 176 -4.18 -8.81 13.01
N ALA A 177 -3.25 -7.93 13.39
CA ALA A 177 -3.01 -7.56 14.78
C ALA A 177 -3.79 -6.30 15.16
N VAL A 178 -4.37 -6.31 16.36
CA VAL A 178 -4.98 -5.14 16.96
C VAL A 178 -3.94 -4.47 17.87
N ASP A 179 -3.70 -3.20 17.66
CA ASP A 179 -2.87 -2.41 18.57
C ASP A 179 -3.50 -2.38 19.96
N ARG A 180 -2.74 -2.81 20.97
CA ARG A 180 -3.25 -2.99 22.34
C ARG A 180 -3.56 -1.67 23.06
N GLY A 181 -2.90 -0.58 22.66
CA GLY A 181 -3.07 0.73 23.27
C GLY A 181 -4.30 1.46 22.74
N THR A 182 -4.60 1.31 21.46
CA THR A 182 -5.66 2.05 20.77
C THR A 182 -6.88 1.20 20.39
N GLY A 183 -6.76 -0.14 20.39
CA GLY A 183 -7.81 -1.06 19.92
C GLY A 183 -8.07 -0.97 18.42
N GLN A 184 -7.11 -0.46 17.63
CA GLN A 184 -7.25 -0.23 16.21
C GLN A 184 -6.47 -1.24 15.39
N ILE A 185 -6.91 -1.44 14.16
CA ILE A 185 -6.26 -2.24 13.11
C ILE A 185 -5.66 -1.27 12.11
N ALA A 186 -4.39 -1.48 11.74
CA ALA A 186 -3.72 -0.69 10.72
C ALA A 186 -4.12 -1.17 9.32
N LEU A 187 -4.40 -0.23 8.45
CA LEU A 187 -4.80 -0.43 7.07
C LEU A 187 -3.90 0.38 6.16
N ARG A 188 -3.56 -0.15 4.98
CA ARG A 188 -2.78 0.55 3.97
C ARG A 188 -3.51 0.55 2.64
N GLY A 189 -3.78 1.74 2.13
CA GLY A 189 -4.31 1.97 0.80
C GLY A 189 -3.22 2.37 -0.19
N LYS A 190 -3.35 1.91 -1.44
CA LYS A 190 -2.50 2.27 -2.57
C LYS A 190 -3.27 3.21 -3.49
N PHE A 191 -2.66 4.35 -3.84
CA PHE A 191 -3.26 5.38 -4.67
C PHE A 191 -2.32 5.76 -5.81
N ALA A 192 -2.86 5.94 -7.01
CA ALA A 192 -2.10 6.51 -8.12
C ALA A 192 -1.88 8.00 -7.90
N ASN A 193 -0.67 8.48 -8.13
CA ASN A 193 -0.28 9.88 -7.93
C ASN A 193 0.60 10.39 -9.09
N PRO A 194 0.14 10.26 -10.36
CA PRO A 194 0.93 10.66 -11.52
C PRO A 194 1.24 12.16 -11.52
N ASP A 195 0.34 12.95 -10.95
CA ASP A 195 0.47 14.42 -10.90
C ASP A 195 1.42 14.88 -9.77
N GLY A 196 1.85 13.97 -8.88
CA GLY A 196 2.73 14.28 -7.75
C GLY A 196 2.12 15.25 -6.72
N VAL A 197 0.78 15.39 -6.69
CA VAL A 197 0.07 16.29 -5.75
C VAL A 197 0.12 15.77 -4.32
N LEU A 198 0.01 14.46 -4.16
CA LEU A 198 0.12 13.82 -2.86
C LEU A 198 1.59 13.71 -2.47
N LEU A 199 1.94 14.22 -1.30
CA LEU A 199 3.31 14.18 -0.77
C LEU A 199 3.35 13.36 0.53
N PRO A 200 4.43 12.61 0.76
CA PRO A 200 4.64 11.92 2.03
C PRO A 200 4.58 12.89 3.22
N GLY A 201 3.86 12.50 4.27
CA GLY A 201 3.65 13.33 5.45
C GLY A 201 2.40 14.21 5.41
N MET A 202 1.64 14.22 4.31
CA MET A 202 0.34 14.90 4.27
C MET A 202 -0.72 14.15 5.08
N TYR A 203 -1.57 14.91 5.77
CA TYR A 203 -2.77 14.38 6.39
C TYR A 203 -3.88 14.24 5.35
N VAL A 204 -4.42 13.04 5.26
CA VAL A 204 -5.47 12.70 4.29
C VAL A 204 -6.62 11.99 5.00
N ARG A 205 -7.82 12.13 4.46
CA ARG A 205 -8.98 11.39 4.92
C ARG A 205 -9.31 10.30 3.92
N VAL A 206 -9.31 9.06 4.39
CA VAL A 206 -9.67 7.90 3.56
C VAL A 206 -11.09 7.48 3.89
N ARG A 207 -11.93 7.37 2.85
CA ARG A 207 -13.28 6.80 2.93
C ARG A 207 -13.23 5.38 2.40
N THR A 208 -13.77 4.47 3.20
CA THR A 208 -13.88 3.05 2.88
C THR A 208 -15.35 2.71 2.76
N PRO A 209 -15.86 2.31 1.60
CA PRO A 209 -17.22 1.79 1.50
C PRO A 209 -17.31 0.47 2.28
N GLN A 210 -18.25 0.38 3.20
CA GLN A 210 -18.39 -0.78 4.07
C GLN A 210 -19.35 -1.83 3.51
N GLY A 211 -20.24 -1.43 2.60
CA GLY A 211 -21.24 -2.30 1.99
C GLY A 211 -22.46 -1.52 1.54
N ILE A 212 -23.34 -2.19 0.83
CA ILE A 212 -24.61 -1.63 0.35
C ILE A 212 -25.74 -2.38 1.06
N ASP A 213 -26.53 -1.65 1.83
CA ASP A 213 -27.79 -2.15 2.41
C ASP A 213 -28.93 -1.89 1.44
N ASN A 214 -29.31 -2.92 0.68
CA ASN A 214 -30.38 -2.83 -0.31
C ASN A 214 -31.78 -2.87 0.32
N GLN A 215 -31.89 -3.16 1.61
CA GLN A 215 -33.15 -3.24 2.35
C GLN A 215 -33.34 -2.07 3.31
N ALA A 216 -32.41 -1.10 3.30
CA ALA A 216 -32.47 0.05 4.19
C ALA A 216 -33.72 0.90 3.95
N ILE A 217 -34.51 1.10 5.00
CA ILE A 217 -35.65 2.05 4.98
C ILE A 217 -35.09 3.42 5.33
N LEU A 218 -35.15 4.36 4.38
CA LEU A 218 -34.68 5.71 4.54
C LEU A 218 -35.86 6.70 4.67
N VAL A 219 -35.91 7.41 5.79
CA VAL A 219 -36.98 8.38 6.07
C VAL A 219 -36.37 9.79 6.17
N PRO A 220 -36.94 10.82 5.53
CA PRO A 220 -36.46 12.20 5.66
C PRO A 220 -36.38 12.62 7.12
N GLN A 221 -35.30 13.32 7.49
CA GLN A 221 -35.06 13.77 8.87
C GLN A 221 -36.26 14.53 9.48
N ARG A 222 -36.94 15.33 8.66
CA ARG A 222 -38.12 16.11 9.07
C ARG A 222 -39.32 15.25 9.54
N ALA A 223 -39.38 13.96 9.14
CA ALA A 223 -40.45 13.03 9.53
C ALA A 223 -40.18 12.35 10.88
N VAL A 224 -38.96 12.37 11.35
CA VAL A 224 -38.56 11.75 12.62
C VAL A 224 -38.68 12.77 13.73
N ARG A 225 -39.58 12.51 14.68
CA ARG A 225 -39.76 13.31 15.91
C ARG A 225 -39.03 12.63 17.05
N ARG A 226 -38.39 13.42 17.88
CA ARG A 226 -37.81 12.91 19.12
C ARG A 226 -38.71 13.35 20.30
N SER A 227 -39.12 12.39 21.13
CA SER A 227 -39.84 12.63 22.33
C SER A 227 -38.90 13.12 23.44
N GLY A 228 -39.43 13.68 24.51
CA GLY A 228 -38.65 14.21 25.62
C GLY A 228 -37.82 13.15 26.38
N ASP A 229 -38.16 11.88 26.22
CA ASP A 229 -37.44 10.70 26.74
C ASP A 229 -36.29 10.24 25.80
N GLY A 230 -36.10 10.94 24.68
CA GLY A 230 -35.07 10.60 23.69
C GLY A 230 -35.47 9.56 22.63
N SER A 231 -36.68 8.95 22.76
CA SER A 231 -37.20 7.99 21.79
C SER A 231 -37.51 8.67 20.45
N ALA A 232 -37.24 8.00 19.34
CA ALA A 232 -37.57 8.46 17.99
C ALA A 232 -38.94 7.89 17.58
N GLN A 233 -39.78 8.74 17.01
CA GLN A 233 -41.12 8.37 16.54
C GLN A 233 -41.35 8.94 15.13
N VAL A 234 -42.12 8.22 14.33
CA VAL A 234 -42.63 8.67 13.04
C VAL A 234 -44.14 8.56 13.03
N MET A 235 -44.77 9.40 12.23
CA MET A 235 -46.20 9.30 11.98
C MET A 235 -46.43 8.50 10.69
N VAL A 236 -47.16 7.40 10.78
CA VAL A 236 -47.52 6.56 9.61
C VAL A 236 -49.03 6.67 9.32
N VAL A 237 -49.43 6.37 8.10
CA VAL A 237 -50.82 6.30 7.71
C VAL A 237 -51.32 4.87 7.98
N GLY A 238 -52.16 4.71 9.01
CA GLY A 238 -52.77 3.44 9.34
C GLY A 238 -53.86 2.98 8.32
N ALA A 239 -54.49 1.81 8.60
CA ALA A 239 -55.44 1.15 7.68
C ALA A 239 -56.67 2.00 7.36
N ASP A 240 -57.15 2.80 8.33
CA ASP A 240 -58.38 3.64 8.18
C ASP A 240 -58.05 5.08 7.77
N GLU A 241 -56.91 5.34 7.17
CA GLU A 241 -56.42 6.69 6.85
C GLU A 241 -56.30 7.57 8.12
N ARG A 242 -55.99 6.97 9.24
CA ARG A 242 -55.70 7.68 10.49
C ARG A 242 -54.20 7.74 10.71
N ALA A 243 -53.76 8.85 11.30
CA ALA A 243 -52.38 9.01 11.65
C ALA A 243 -52.06 8.18 12.90
N GLU A 244 -51.04 7.35 12.84
CA GLU A 244 -50.53 6.53 13.93
C GLU A 244 -49.12 6.94 14.28
N ALA A 245 -48.84 7.16 15.59
CA ALA A 245 -47.47 7.36 16.07
C ALA A 245 -46.81 5.99 16.28
N ARG A 246 -45.68 5.76 15.59
CA ARG A 246 -44.93 4.52 15.72
C ARG A 246 -43.51 4.81 16.19
N SER A 247 -43.11 4.15 17.28
CA SER A 247 -41.73 4.23 17.77
C SER A 247 -40.80 3.53 16.79
N VAL A 248 -39.66 4.14 16.50
CA VAL A 248 -38.70 3.62 15.50
C VAL A 248 -37.28 3.65 16.06
N GLY A 249 -36.48 2.65 15.68
CA GLY A 249 -35.03 2.66 15.86
C GLY A 249 -34.39 3.47 14.73
N THR A 250 -33.56 4.45 15.09
CA THR A 250 -32.80 5.25 14.10
C THR A 250 -31.36 4.77 14.04
N GLY A 251 -30.87 4.44 12.84
CA GLY A 251 -29.48 4.08 12.55
C GLY A 251 -28.65 5.28 12.10
N VAL A 252 -27.85 5.10 11.06
CA VAL A 252 -27.00 6.15 10.50
C VAL A 252 -27.80 7.14 9.65
N MET A 253 -27.32 8.38 9.60
CA MET A 253 -27.90 9.41 8.75
C MET A 253 -27.17 9.43 7.42
N GLN A 254 -27.92 9.31 6.31
CA GLN A 254 -27.40 9.40 4.96
C GLN A 254 -27.94 10.66 4.27
N GLY A 255 -27.10 11.65 4.13
CA GLY A 255 -27.51 12.98 3.65
C GLY A 255 -28.54 13.60 4.59
N SER A 256 -29.77 13.85 4.08
CA SER A 256 -30.92 14.40 4.84
C SER A 256 -31.92 13.33 5.30
N ARG A 257 -31.56 12.05 5.28
CA ARG A 257 -32.43 10.92 5.61
C ARG A 257 -31.85 10.10 6.75
N TRP A 258 -32.73 9.65 7.67
CA TRP A 258 -32.39 8.66 8.69
C TRP A 258 -32.64 7.26 8.17
N GLN A 259 -31.70 6.35 8.40
CA GLN A 259 -31.96 4.93 8.29
C GLN A 259 -32.82 4.50 9.48
N ILE A 260 -33.91 3.78 9.19
CA ILE A 260 -34.75 3.19 10.23
C ILE A 260 -34.40 1.71 10.33
N THR A 261 -33.97 1.29 11.51
CA THR A 261 -33.54 -0.09 11.79
C THR A 261 -34.66 -0.97 12.35
N GLU A 262 -35.67 -0.33 12.99
CA GLU A 262 -36.79 -1.04 13.62
C GLU A 262 -38.05 -0.16 13.57
N GLY A 263 -39.22 -0.80 13.53
CA GLY A 263 -40.52 -0.12 13.66
C GLY A 263 -41.17 0.28 12.35
N LEU A 264 -40.54 0.10 11.19
CA LEU A 264 -41.15 0.28 9.86
C LEU A 264 -40.94 -0.94 9.00
N GLU A 265 -41.91 -1.20 8.13
CA GLU A 265 -41.84 -2.24 7.11
C GLU A 265 -41.83 -1.62 5.70
N PRO A 266 -41.26 -2.34 4.70
CA PRO A 266 -41.36 -1.90 3.30
C PRO A 266 -42.83 -1.75 2.88
N GLY A 267 -43.20 -0.56 2.38
CA GLY A 267 -44.55 -0.23 2.01
C GLY A 267 -45.31 0.68 2.97
N ASP A 268 -44.78 0.87 4.19
CA ASP A 268 -45.39 1.83 5.15
C ASP A 268 -45.37 3.25 4.57
N ARG A 269 -46.50 3.96 4.71
CA ARG A 269 -46.64 5.35 4.29
C ARG A 269 -46.33 6.28 5.43
N VAL A 270 -45.15 6.91 5.41
CA VAL A 270 -44.66 7.85 6.43
C VAL A 270 -45.08 9.28 6.11
N ILE A 271 -45.61 9.98 7.08
CA ILE A 271 -46.03 11.38 6.96
C ILE A 271 -44.81 12.27 7.09
N VAL A 272 -44.47 13.00 6.02
CA VAL A 272 -43.28 13.86 5.96
C VAL A 272 -43.58 15.37 6.01
N GLY A 273 -44.84 15.75 5.84
CA GLY A 273 -45.34 17.14 5.84
C GLY A 273 -46.53 17.32 6.74
N GLY A 274 -46.80 18.54 7.17
CA GLY A 274 -47.95 18.87 8.01
C GLY A 274 -47.90 18.33 9.45
N LEU A 275 -46.76 17.85 9.89
CA LEU A 275 -46.57 17.16 11.16
C LEU A 275 -46.99 17.99 12.43
N ALA A 276 -47.02 19.32 12.32
CA ALA A 276 -47.44 20.18 13.42
C ALA A 276 -48.97 20.10 13.68
N ALA A 277 -49.76 19.79 12.64
CA ALA A 277 -51.20 19.71 12.68
C ALA A 277 -51.71 18.28 12.86
N VAL A 278 -50.87 17.26 12.66
CA VAL A 278 -51.24 15.85 12.73
C VAL A 278 -51.03 15.30 14.14
N GLN A 279 -52.12 14.83 14.75
CA GLN A 279 -52.12 14.12 16.03
C GLN A 279 -52.48 12.65 15.82
N PRO A 280 -52.00 11.75 16.69
CA PRO A 280 -52.39 10.33 16.64
C PRO A 280 -53.93 10.17 16.69
N GLY A 281 -54.47 9.29 15.83
CA GLY A 281 -55.88 8.99 15.71
C GLY A 281 -56.73 9.92 14.80
N VAL A 282 -56.13 11.02 14.33
CA VAL A 282 -56.86 11.97 13.44
C VAL A 282 -56.91 11.39 12.03
N LYS A 283 -58.09 11.49 11.39
CA LYS A 283 -58.26 11.11 9.96
C LYS A 283 -57.56 12.12 9.07
N ILE A 284 -56.74 11.62 8.14
CA ILE A 284 -55.93 12.42 7.25
C ILE A 284 -56.19 12.06 5.80
N VAL A 285 -55.96 13.02 4.91
CA VAL A 285 -55.97 12.79 3.45
C VAL A 285 -54.53 12.82 2.97
N PRO A 286 -53.90 11.64 2.75
CA PRO A 286 -52.51 11.58 2.34
C PRO A 286 -52.33 12.08 0.90
N LYS A 287 -51.37 12.97 0.68
CA LYS A 287 -50.91 13.39 -0.63
C LYS A 287 -49.48 12.95 -0.82
N PRO A 288 -49.06 12.45 -2.00
CA PRO A 288 -47.67 12.09 -2.25
C PRO A 288 -46.73 13.28 -2.07
N ASP A 289 -45.62 13.08 -1.36
CA ASP A 289 -44.54 14.08 -1.24
C ASP A 289 -43.85 14.24 -2.60
N GLY A 290 -43.76 15.45 -3.14
CA GLY A 290 -43.21 15.73 -4.48
C GLY A 290 -44.24 15.99 -5.59
N ALA A 291 -45.52 15.81 -5.37
CA ALA A 291 -46.55 16.18 -6.35
C ALA A 291 -46.57 17.69 -6.68
N GLN A 292 -46.02 18.53 -5.82
CA GLN A 292 -45.90 19.97 -6.08
C GLN A 292 -44.68 20.34 -6.96
N ALA A 293 -43.63 19.53 -7.01
CA ALA A 293 -42.46 19.81 -7.85
C ALA A 293 -42.74 19.52 -9.34
N GLN A 294 -43.61 18.56 -9.65
CA GLN A 294 -43.98 18.24 -11.03
C GLN A 294 -45.00 19.20 -11.63
N ALA A 295 -45.84 19.80 -10.80
CA ALA A 295 -46.85 20.78 -11.26
C ALA A 295 -46.23 22.15 -11.66
N GLN A 296 -45.04 22.49 -11.14
CA GLN A 296 -44.33 23.71 -11.50
C GLN A 296 -43.42 23.56 -12.75
N SER A 297 -43.07 22.31 -13.11
CA SER A 297 -42.25 22.04 -14.31
C SER A 297 -43.07 21.93 -15.62
N SER A 298 -44.39 21.90 -15.55
CA SER A 298 -45.26 21.73 -16.71
C SER A 298 -46.07 23.00 -17.10
N ALA A 299 -45.69 24.19 -16.59
CA ALA A 299 -46.23 25.45 -17.07
C ALA A 299 -45.56 25.83 -18.41
N PRO A 300 -46.28 26.01 -19.50
CA PRO A 300 -45.69 26.44 -20.76
C PRO A 300 -45.21 27.88 -20.63
N GLN A 301 -43.94 28.09 -20.91
CA GLN A 301 -43.40 29.44 -21.14
C GLN A 301 -44.04 29.98 -22.42
N GLN A 302 -44.82 31.02 -22.26
CA GLN A 302 -45.27 31.89 -23.37
C GLN A 302 -44.22 33.00 -23.58
#